data_f1c6b6773bf4e87ce87b71c1e66873e4
#
_entry.id   f1c6b6773bf4e87ce87b71c1e66873e4
#
_cell.length_a   1.000
_cell.length_b   1.000
_cell.length_c   1.000
_cell.angle_alpha   90.00
_cell.angle_beta   90.00
_cell.angle_gamma   90.00
#
_symmetry.space_group_name_H-M   'P 1'
#
loop_
_entity.id
_entity.type
_entity.pdbx_description
1 polymer ?
#
loop_
_entity_poly.entity_id
_entity_poly.type
_entity_poly.pdbx_seq_one_letter_code
_entity_poly.pdbx_strand_id
1 'polypeptide(L)'
;MIKRITAAEAAAQIENGHTLGLSGFTPAGVPKSVTAELAKKAHSEHEAGRPFQVNILTGASTGQSCDGMLANEQAIGLRAPYTTNPDFRKHVNLNEIRYTDLNLSNMATQMRQGYLPCPDWGIIEACDVEIHGSKAHIYLTAAGGISPTVCRMAKRGIFVELNAFHSPKSKGLHDVYEIEYHPYRTPVNICHPNDRIGKPYVEVDADRIVGIIECNIPDEARSFKDPDPITTKIGQNVADFLVQNMREGKIPPTFLNLQSGVGSGANAVLGALGHSTEVPNFNIYTEVLQDAPIQLMREGRVLSASACSLTVTNECLEGIYDDIDFFKDKLVLRPSEISNNPEVIARIGVCSLNTAIEADIYGHVNSTKICGTKMMNGIGGSADFTCNSYLSIFTCGSTTKGGAISSIVPFASHIDHTSHFVDAVITEYGVADLRGKCAMEKAEELIKVAHPDYQPLLRDYLKYAEKYSGHTHHCLSAAFAMHDTFLRKGDMRLTDLAEYVK
;
A
#
# COMPACT_ATOMS: atom_id res chain seq x y z
N MET A 1 -24.04 -26.71 -14.39
CA MET A 1 -24.40 -25.28 -14.16
C MET A 1 -23.99 -24.94 -12.73
N ILE A 2 -23.20 -23.91 -12.52
CA ILE A 2 -22.77 -23.50 -11.18
C ILE A 2 -23.99 -22.99 -10.42
N LYS A 3 -24.12 -23.39 -9.15
CA LYS A 3 -25.27 -23.04 -8.29
C LYS A 3 -25.24 -21.53 -7.97
N ARG A 4 -26.38 -20.87 -8.08
CA ARG A 4 -26.61 -19.55 -7.52
C ARG A 4 -27.09 -19.69 -6.09
N ILE A 5 -26.47 -18.96 -5.17
CA ILE A 5 -26.75 -18.99 -3.72
C ILE A 5 -26.84 -17.56 -3.19
N THR A 6 -27.43 -17.41 -2.03
CA THR A 6 -27.44 -16.13 -1.29
C THR A 6 -26.13 -15.94 -0.50
N ALA A 7 -25.81 -14.69 -0.17
CA ALA A 7 -24.69 -14.39 0.71
C ALA A 7 -24.83 -15.07 2.09
N ALA A 8 -26.06 -15.16 2.61
CA ALA A 8 -26.35 -15.88 3.87
C ALA A 8 -26.07 -17.38 3.77
N GLU A 9 -26.41 -18.03 2.65
CA GLU A 9 -26.09 -19.45 2.41
C GLU A 9 -24.59 -19.67 2.29
N ALA A 10 -23.83 -18.74 1.74
CA ALA A 10 -22.36 -18.78 1.71
C ALA A 10 -21.77 -18.59 3.12
N ALA A 11 -22.20 -17.56 3.85
CA ALA A 11 -21.77 -17.30 5.22
C ALA A 11 -22.12 -18.45 6.19
N ALA A 12 -23.23 -19.15 5.98
CA ALA A 12 -23.62 -20.32 6.78
C ALA A 12 -22.60 -21.47 6.71
N GLN A 13 -21.88 -21.62 5.58
CA GLN A 13 -20.85 -22.66 5.39
C GLN A 13 -19.50 -22.32 6.03
N ILE A 14 -19.30 -21.06 6.43
CA ILE A 14 -18.07 -20.59 7.06
C ILE A 14 -18.17 -20.82 8.57
N GLU A 15 -17.28 -21.65 9.11
CA GLU A 15 -17.28 -22.04 10.52
C GLU A 15 -16.23 -21.26 11.31
N ASN A 16 -16.34 -21.29 12.65
CA ASN A 16 -15.34 -20.72 13.54
C ASN A 16 -13.94 -21.30 13.27
N GLY A 17 -12.94 -20.44 13.16
CA GLY A 17 -11.55 -20.81 12.90
C GLY A 17 -11.19 -20.98 11.43
N HIS A 18 -12.17 -20.95 10.49
CA HIS A 18 -11.86 -21.04 9.08
C HIS A 18 -10.97 -19.87 8.61
N THR A 19 -10.14 -20.15 7.62
CA THR A 19 -9.31 -19.16 6.94
C THR A 19 -9.97 -18.77 5.62
N LEU A 20 -10.15 -17.48 5.41
CA LEU A 20 -10.73 -16.89 4.20
C LEU A 20 -9.64 -16.21 3.39
N GLY A 21 -9.53 -16.53 2.12
CA GLY A 21 -8.79 -15.78 1.13
C GLY A 21 -9.76 -14.88 0.37
N LEU A 22 -9.52 -13.57 0.37
CA LEU A 22 -10.42 -12.61 -0.28
C LEU A 22 -9.75 -11.94 -1.46
N SER A 23 -10.54 -11.64 -2.50
CA SER A 23 -10.14 -10.71 -3.56
C SER A 23 -10.04 -9.28 -3.03
N GLY A 24 -9.60 -8.39 -3.88
CA GLY A 24 -9.48 -6.97 -3.58
C GLY A 24 -8.08 -6.54 -3.18
N PHE A 25 -7.88 -5.23 -3.35
CA PHE A 25 -6.65 -4.54 -2.96
C PHE A 25 -7.02 -3.07 -2.70
N THR A 26 -6.71 -2.56 -1.48
CA THR A 26 -7.35 -1.35 -0.97
C THR A 26 -8.88 -1.56 -0.92
N PRO A 27 -9.80 -0.62 -0.84
CA PRO A 27 -11.24 -0.93 -0.83
C PRO A 27 -11.80 -1.42 -2.17
N ALA A 28 -10.99 -1.50 -3.24
CA ALA A 28 -11.45 -1.91 -4.57
C ALA A 28 -11.49 -3.43 -4.75
N GLY A 29 -12.54 -3.95 -5.36
CA GLY A 29 -12.68 -5.37 -5.71
C GLY A 29 -12.82 -6.31 -4.53
N VAL A 30 -13.25 -5.81 -3.37
CA VAL A 30 -13.41 -6.57 -2.12
C VAL A 30 -14.82 -7.18 -2.05
N PRO A 31 -14.97 -8.45 -1.64
CA PRO A 31 -16.28 -9.03 -1.38
C PRO A 31 -17.03 -8.26 -0.30
N LYS A 32 -18.31 -7.93 -0.53
CA LYS A 32 -19.11 -7.07 0.35
C LYS A 32 -20.35 -7.76 0.92
N SER A 33 -20.94 -8.66 0.14
CA SER A 33 -22.20 -9.33 0.52
C SER A 33 -21.95 -10.44 1.52
N VAL A 34 -21.01 -11.34 1.24
CA VAL A 34 -20.68 -12.46 2.14
C VAL A 34 -20.06 -11.96 3.45
N THR A 35 -19.19 -10.94 3.38
CA THR A 35 -18.58 -10.33 4.58
C THR A 35 -19.63 -9.67 5.48
N ALA A 36 -20.66 -9.03 4.91
CA ALA A 36 -21.77 -8.46 5.68
C ALA A 36 -22.59 -9.53 6.39
N GLU A 37 -22.94 -10.64 5.71
CA GLU A 37 -23.66 -11.75 6.34
C GLU A 37 -22.78 -12.49 7.38
N LEU A 38 -21.47 -12.55 7.15
CA LEU A 38 -20.54 -13.13 8.12
C LEU A 38 -20.45 -12.28 9.40
N ALA A 39 -20.47 -10.95 9.29
CA ALA A 39 -20.54 -10.07 10.46
C ALA A 39 -21.82 -10.27 11.26
N LYS A 40 -22.98 -10.39 10.60
CA LYS A 40 -24.26 -10.73 11.26
C LYS A 40 -24.21 -12.10 11.96
N LYS A 41 -23.61 -13.08 11.32
CA LYS A 41 -23.41 -14.42 11.91
C LYS A 41 -22.53 -14.32 13.15
N ALA A 42 -21.41 -13.61 13.09
CA ALA A 42 -20.50 -13.42 14.23
C ALA A 42 -21.24 -12.75 15.40
N HIS A 43 -21.99 -11.70 15.13
CA HIS A 43 -22.83 -11.04 16.13
C HIS A 43 -23.77 -12.02 16.83
N SER A 44 -24.54 -12.79 16.07
CA SER A 44 -25.50 -13.77 16.61
C SER A 44 -24.84 -14.91 17.39
N GLU A 45 -23.68 -15.39 16.96
CA GLU A 45 -22.91 -16.40 17.68
C GLU A 45 -22.41 -15.84 19.04
N HIS A 46 -21.90 -14.62 19.06
CA HIS A 46 -21.42 -13.97 20.27
C HIS A 46 -22.57 -13.67 21.25
N GLU A 47 -23.74 -13.21 20.77
CA GLU A 47 -24.94 -13.02 21.61
C GLU A 47 -25.39 -14.36 22.25
N ALA A 48 -25.21 -15.45 21.53
CA ALA A 48 -25.50 -16.78 22.03
C ALA A 48 -24.39 -17.39 22.92
N GLY A 49 -23.34 -16.60 23.23
CA GLY A 49 -22.20 -17.05 24.05
C GLY A 49 -21.27 -18.04 23.36
N ARG A 50 -21.33 -18.17 22.04
CA ARG A 50 -20.46 -19.05 21.25
C ARG A 50 -19.34 -18.26 20.61
N PRO A 51 -18.08 -18.76 20.65
CA PRO A 51 -16.97 -18.08 19.97
C PRO A 51 -17.11 -18.18 18.46
N PHE A 52 -16.87 -17.10 17.76
CA PHE A 52 -16.81 -17.06 16.30
C PHE A 52 -15.76 -16.08 15.83
N GLN A 53 -14.71 -16.60 15.21
CA GLN A 53 -13.66 -15.82 14.55
C GLN A 53 -13.20 -16.53 13.30
N VAL A 54 -12.77 -15.77 12.30
CA VAL A 54 -12.15 -16.25 11.06
C VAL A 54 -10.78 -15.64 10.88
N ASN A 55 -9.90 -16.29 10.13
CA ASN A 55 -8.65 -15.73 9.67
C ASN A 55 -8.88 -15.13 8.29
N ILE A 56 -8.30 -13.95 8.02
CA ILE A 56 -8.51 -13.22 6.77
C ILE A 56 -7.17 -12.94 6.09
N LEU A 57 -7.05 -13.40 4.85
CA LEU A 57 -5.91 -13.20 3.97
C LEU A 57 -6.37 -12.43 2.72
N THR A 58 -5.73 -11.29 2.43
CA THR A 58 -6.10 -10.41 1.31
C THR A 58 -4.88 -9.89 0.56
N GLY A 59 -5.09 -9.15 -0.54
CA GLY A 59 -4.01 -8.43 -1.21
C GLY A 59 -3.47 -7.27 -0.37
N ALA A 60 -4.36 -6.48 0.23
CA ALA A 60 -4.04 -5.35 1.12
C ALA A 60 -5.25 -5.00 1.99
N SER A 61 -5.46 -3.72 2.35
CA SER A 61 -6.61 -3.23 3.11
C SER A 61 -7.94 -3.50 2.38
N THR A 62 -9.02 -3.74 3.11
CA THR A 62 -10.33 -4.09 2.53
C THR A 62 -11.45 -3.09 2.86
N GLY A 63 -11.16 -2.02 3.58
CA GLY A 63 -12.15 -1.00 3.91
C GLY A 63 -13.10 -1.36 5.06
N GLN A 64 -14.20 -0.61 5.16
CA GLN A 64 -15.19 -0.77 6.23
C GLN A 64 -16.06 -2.01 6.04
N SER A 65 -16.40 -2.35 4.79
CA SER A 65 -17.27 -3.50 4.44
C SER A 65 -16.69 -4.87 4.80
N CYS A 66 -15.41 -4.95 5.13
CA CYS A 66 -14.76 -6.18 5.57
C CYS A 66 -13.94 -5.95 6.84
N ASP A 67 -12.76 -5.31 6.75
CA ASP A 67 -11.85 -5.11 7.90
C ASP A 67 -12.56 -4.42 9.08
N GLY A 68 -13.28 -3.32 8.82
CA GLY A 68 -13.94 -2.56 9.88
C GLY A 68 -15.13 -3.29 10.48
N MET A 69 -16.02 -3.79 9.65
CA MET A 69 -17.24 -4.48 10.10
C MET A 69 -16.92 -5.73 10.92
N LEU A 70 -16.03 -6.58 10.41
CA LEU A 70 -15.66 -7.83 11.11
C LEU A 70 -14.82 -7.57 12.36
N ALA A 71 -14.00 -6.51 12.38
CA ALA A 71 -13.26 -6.13 13.58
C ALA A 71 -14.21 -5.64 14.69
N ASN A 72 -15.21 -4.83 14.35
CA ASN A 72 -16.21 -4.34 15.31
C ASN A 72 -17.05 -5.49 15.94
N GLU A 73 -17.27 -6.56 15.17
CA GLU A 73 -17.92 -7.77 15.68
C GLU A 73 -16.93 -8.75 16.34
N GLN A 74 -15.66 -8.37 16.53
CA GLN A 74 -14.61 -9.25 17.09
C GLN A 74 -14.47 -10.59 16.35
N ALA A 75 -14.80 -10.59 15.07
CA ALA A 75 -14.86 -11.78 14.21
C ALA A 75 -13.54 -12.12 13.53
N ILE A 76 -12.45 -11.40 13.82
CA ILE A 76 -11.14 -11.60 13.18
C ILE A 76 -10.15 -12.18 14.18
N GLY A 77 -9.69 -13.42 13.94
CA GLY A 77 -8.63 -14.04 14.72
C GLY A 77 -7.23 -13.69 14.21
N LEU A 78 -7.02 -13.79 12.88
CA LEU A 78 -5.77 -13.44 12.21
C LEU A 78 -6.05 -12.59 10.98
N ARG A 79 -5.17 -11.62 10.70
CA ARG A 79 -5.22 -10.77 9.50
C ARG A 79 -3.82 -10.56 8.91
N ALA A 80 -3.69 -10.74 7.61
CA ALA A 80 -2.50 -10.38 6.83
C ALA A 80 -2.92 -9.85 5.46
N PRO A 81 -2.08 -9.01 4.79
CA PRO A 81 -0.78 -8.46 5.20
C PRO A 81 -0.87 -7.03 5.74
N TYR A 82 -1.85 -6.23 5.29
CA TYR A 82 -1.86 -4.78 5.43
C TYR A 82 -3.28 -4.24 5.63
N THR A 83 -3.44 -3.25 6.48
CA THR A 83 -4.69 -2.50 6.60
C THR A 83 -4.49 -1.08 7.11
N THR A 84 -5.38 -0.17 6.68
CA THR A 84 -5.47 1.21 7.13
C THR A 84 -6.78 1.51 7.85
N ASN A 85 -7.67 0.51 7.99
CA ASN A 85 -8.98 0.71 8.60
C ASN A 85 -8.84 1.10 10.09
N PRO A 86 -9.45 2.22 10.54
CA PRO A 86 -9.28 2.72 11.90
C PRO A 86 -9.89 1.81 12.98
N ASP A 87 -11.03 1.16 12.70
CA ASP A 87 -11.67 0.23 13.63
C ASP A 87 -10.81 -1.02 13.83
N PHE A 88 -10.36 -1.61 12.72
CA PHE A 88 -9.43 -2.73 12.76
C PHE A 88 -8.14 -2.38 13.53
N ARG A 89 -7.53 -1.24 13.22
CA ARG A 89 -6.31 -0.76 13.87
C ARG A 89 -6.46 -0.61 15.39
N LYS A 90 -7.64 -0.19 15.86
CA LYS A 90 -7.96 -0.12 17.29
C LYS A 90 -7.81 -1.50 17.95
N HIS A 91 -8.40 -2.52 17.36
CA HIS A 91 -8.35 -3.89 17.89
C HIS A 91 -6.95 -4.52 17.84
N VAL A 92 -6.17 -4.23 16.78
CA VAL A 92 -4.75 -4.63 16.73
C VAL A 92 -3.93 -3.98 17.84
N ASN A 93 -4.11 -2.67 18.08
CA ASN A 93 -3.40 -1.95 19.15
C ASN A 93 -3.84 -2.38 20.58
N LEU A 94 -4.96 -3.08 20.70
CA LEU A 94 -5.43 -3.72 21.94
C LEU A 94 -4.98 -5.20 22.05
N ASN A 95 -4.24 -5.72 21.08
CA ASN A 95 -3.82 -7.12 20.97
C ASN A 95 -4.99 -8.12 20.89
N GLU A 96 -6.13 -7.70 20.35
CA GLU A 96 -7.31 -8.54 20.18
C GLU A 96 -7.31 -9.32 18.86
N ILE A 97 -6.51 -8.87 17.88
CA ILE A 97 -6.34 -9.49 16.57
C ILE A 97 -4.87 -9.83 16.36
N ARG A 98 -4.58 -11.06 15.93
CA ARG A 98 -3.25 -11.43 15.42
C ARG A 98 -3.04 -10.79 14.07
N TYR A 99 -2.23 -9.74 14.03
CA TYR A 99 -1.89 -9.04 12.81
C TYR A 99 -0.49 -9.42 12.34
N THR A 100 -0.40 -9.90 11.09
CA THR A 100 0.88 -10.22 10.44
C THR A 100 1.15 -9.19 9.36
N ASP A 101 2.09 -8.29 9.63
CA ASP A 101 2.55 -7.28 8.69
C ASP A 101 3.58 -7.88 7.73
N LEU A 102 3.37 -7.71 6.44
CA LEU A 102 4.21 -8.29 5.39
C LEU A 102 4.35 -7.33 4.21
N ASN A 103 5.48 -7.40 3.52
CA ASN A 103 5.61 -6.83 2.18
C ASN A 103 4.59 -7.49 1.24
N LEU A 104 3.92 -6.68 0.44
CA LEU A 104 2.83 -7.17 -0.41
C LEU A 104 3.30 -8.17 -1.47
N SER A 105 4.54 -8.01 -1.98
CA SER A 105 5.15 -8.98 -2.90
C SER A 105 5.27 -10.38 -2.30
N ASN A 106 5.39 -10.48 -0.98
CA ASN A 106 5.61 -11.76 -0.28
C ASN A 106 4.32 -12.46 0.13
N MET A 107 3.16 -11.80 0.09
CA MET A 107 1.91 -12.36 0.59
C MET A 107 1.55 -13.69 -0.06
N ALA A 108 1.46 -13.73 -1.38
CA ALA A 108 1.16 -14.94 -2.14
C ALA A 108 2.24 -16.03 -1.97
N THR A 109 3.51 -15.62 -1.91
CA THR A 109 4.64 -16.53 -1.69
C THR A 109 4.55 -17.20 -0.31
N GLN A 110 4.30 -16.45 0.76
CA GLN A 110 4.20 -17.02 2.11
C GLN A 110 2.98 -17.93 2.27
N MET A 111 1.88 -17.65 1.59
CA MET A 111 0.75 -18.58 1.50
C MET A 111 1.17 -19.90 0.84
N ARG A 112 1.82 -19.83 -0.32
CA ARG A 112 2.28 -21.03 -1.06
C ARG A 112 3.33 -21.85 -0.30
N GLN A 113 4.16 -21.19 0.51
CA GLN A 113 5.17 -21.83 1.36
C GLN A 113 4.62 -22.39 2.66
N GLY A 114 3.36 -22.11 3.01
CA GLY A 114 2.70 -22.60 4.22
C GLY A 114 3.08 -21.84 5.51
N TYR A 115 3.72 -20.65 5.41
CA TYR A 115 3.98 -19.80 6.58
C TYR A 115 2.72 -19.07 7.05
N LEU A 116 1.79 -18.82 6.14
CA LEU A 116 0.43 -18.39 6.45
C LEU A 116 -0.53 -19.58 6.29
N PRO A 117 -1.65 -19.59 7.02
CA PRO A 117 -2.63 -20.66 6.88
C PRO A 117 -3.19 -20.71 5.46
N CYS A 118 -3.35 -21.92 4.92
CA CYS A 118 -3.99 -22.10 3.62
C CYS A 118 -5.49 -21.77 3.73
N PRO A 119 -6.06 -20.98 2.80
CA PRO A 119 -7.47 -20.65 2.83
C PRO A 119 -8.36 -21.91 2.80
N ASP A 120 -9.37 -21.95 3.67
CA ASP A 120 -10.44 -22.93 3.57
C ASP A 120 -11.39 -22.53 2.43
N TRP A 121 -11.72 -21.25 2.35
CA TRP A 121 -12.60 -20.67 1.35
C TRP A 121 -11.95 -19.50 0.63
N GLY A 122 -12.14 -19.44 -0.69
CA GLY A 122 -11.94 -18.23 -1.49
C GLY A 122 -13.24 -17.46 -1.62
N ILE A 123 -13.22 -16.14 -1.46
CA ILE A 123 -14.36 -15.28 -1.77
C ILE A 123 -13.85 -14.21 -2.74
N ILE A 124 -14.34 -14.26 -3.97
CA ILE A 124 -13.79 -13.49 -5.09
C ILE A 124 -14.89 -12.61 -5.69
N GLU A 125 -14.68 -11.30 -5.67
CA GLU A 125 -15.54 -10.39 -6.42
C GLU A 125 -15.17 -10.41 -7.89
N ALA A 126 -16.17 -10.51 -8.76
CA ALA A 126 -16.01 -10.59 -10.21
C ALA A 126 -17.06 -9.73 -10.94
N CYS A 127 -16.71 -9.21 -12.12
CA CYS A 127 -17.65 -8.57 -13.02
C CYS A 127 -18.31 -9.56 -13.99
N ASP A 128 -17.69 -10.74 -14.20
CA ASP A 128 -18.27 -11.81 -15.02
C ASP A 128 -17.61 -13.16 -14.72
N VAL A 129 -18.32 -14.25 -15.06
CA VAL A 129 -17.83 -15.62 -15.02
C VAL A 129 -18.28 -16.38 -16.26
N GLU A 130 -17.34 -16.86 -17.04
CA GLU A 130 -17.60 -17.66 -18.24
C GLU A 130 -17.18 -19.10 -18.04
N ILE A 131 -18.02 -20.05 -18.52
CA ILE A 131 -17.76 -21.48 -18.43
C ILE A 131 -17.30 -22.03 -19.79
N HIS A 132 -16.11 -22.63 -19.81
CA HIS A 132 -15.48 -23.24 -20.98
C HIS A 132 -15.18 -24.71 -20.72
N GLY A 133 -16.17 -25.56 -20.95
CA GLY A 133 -16.05 -26.99 -20.63
C GLY A 133 -15.93 -27.24 -19.14
N SER A 134 -14.82 -27.83 -18.71
CA SER A 134 -14.49 -28.06 -17.30
C SER A 134 -13.82 -26.85 -16.61
N LYS A 135 -13.51 -25.77 -17.33
CA LYS A 135 -12.86 -24.58 -16.81
C LYS A 135 -13.86 -23.43 -16.64
N ALA A 136 -13.58 -22.56 -15.71
CA ALA A 136 -14.26 -21.29 -15.53
C ALA A 136 -13.24 -20.15 -15.62
N HIS A 137 -13.58 -19.09 -16.31
CA HIS A 137 -12.83 -17.84 -16.38
C HIS A 137 -13.53 -16.81 -15.49
N ILE A 138 -12.86 -16.38 -14.43
CA ILE A 138 -13.36 -15.37 -13.49
C ILE A 138 -12.72 -14.04 -13.87
N TYR A 139 -13.54 -13.08 -14.33
CA TYR A 139 -13.09 -11.73 -14.66
C TYR A 139 -13.22 -10.85 -13.42
N LEU A 140 -12.06 -10.44 -12.90
CA LEU A 140 -11.97 -9.62 -11.67
C LEU A 140 -12.52 -8.21 -11.93
N THR A 141 -12.91 -7.53 -10.87
CA THR A 141 -13.40 -6.15 -10.90
C THR A 141 -12.25 -5.12 -10.91
N ALA A 142 -12.19 -4.21 -9.95
CA ALA A 142 -11.22 -3.11 -9.92
C ALA A 142 -9.85 -3.47 -9.32
N ALA A 143 -9.60 -4.73 -8.92
CA ALA A 143 -8.32 -5.10 -8.33
C ALA A 143 -7.92 -6.56 -8.60
N GLY A 144 -6.62 -6.78 -8.82
CA GLY A 144 -6.01 -8.12 -8.96
C GLY A 144 -5.77 -8.79 -7.61
N GLY A 145 -5.18 -8.05 -6.66
CA GLY A 145 -4.88 -8.54 -5.30
C GLY A 145 -4.10 -9.85 -5.31
N ILE A 146 -4.49 -10.78 -4.43
CA ILE A 146 -4.00 -12.16 -4.38
C ILE A 146 -5.00 -13.16 -4.95
N SER A 147 -5.99 -12.70 -5.73
CA SER A 147 -7.10 -13.51 -6.22
C SER A 147 -6.68 -14.80 -6.93
N PRO A 148 -5.66 -14.82 -7.82
CA PRO A 148 -5.24 -16.07 -8.47
C PRO A 148 -4.72 -17.11 -7.47
N THR A 149 -3.90 -16.68 -6.51
CA THR A 149 -3.35 -17.55 -5.46
C THR A 149 -4.46 -18.10 -4.56
N VAL A 150 -5.43 -17.27 -4.17
CA VAL A 150 -6.60 -17.69 -3.40
C VAL A 150 -7.40 -18.74 -4.15
N CYS A 151 -7.71 -18.48 -5.43
CA CYS A 151 -8.45 -19.41 -6.28
C CYS A 151 -7.75 -20.76 -6.42
N ARG A 152 -6.42 -20.77 -6.50
CA ARG A 152 -5.64 -22.01 -6.58
C ARG A 152 -5.63 -22.77 -5.26
N MET A 153 -5.53 -22.07 -4.12
CA MET A 153 -5.24 -22.68 -2.82
C MET A 153 -6.46 -23.01 -1.97
N ALA A 154 -7.60 -22.37 -2.16
CA ALA A 154 -8.81 -22.56 -1.35
C ALA A 154 -9.22 -24.06 -1.29
N LYS A 155 -9.17 -24.67 -0.11
CA LYS A 155 -9.34 -26.13 0.07
C LYS A 155 -10.75 -26.62 -0.20
N ARG A 156 -11.75 -25.85 0.24
CA ARG A 156 -13.18 -26.22 0.18
C ARG A 156 -13.86 -25.67 -1.08
N GLY A 157 -13.24 -24.70 -1.76
CA GLY A 157 -13.74 -24.09 -2.97
C GLY A 157 -13.86 -22.56 -2.88
N ILE A 158 -14.57 -22.01 -3.86
CA ILE A 158 -14.62 -20.59 -4.12
C ILE A 158 -16.08 -20.13 -4.15
N PHE A 159 -16.40 -19.09 -3.44
CA PHE A 159 -17.59 -18.28 -3.64
C PHE A 159 -17.26 -17.10 -4.56
N VAL A 160 -18.05 -16.86 -5.57
CA VAL A 160 -17.90 -15.71 -6.46
C VAL A 160 -19.01 -14.72 -6.19
N GLU A 161 -18.68 -13.52 -5.73
CA GLU A 161 -19.61 -12.39 -5.71
C GLU A 161 -19.61 -11.75 -7.11
N LEU A 162 -20.65 -12.01 -7.89
CA LEU A 162 -20.87 -11.40 -9.19
C LEU A 162 -21.50 -10.03 -8.98
N ASN A 163 -20.67 -8.98 -9.03
CA ASN A 163 -21.07 -7.62 -8.68
C ASN A 163 -21.43 -6.82 -9.94
N ALA A 164 -22.73 -6.60 -10.16
CA ALA A 164 -23.27 -5.89 -11.31
C ALA A 164 -22.93 -4.38 -11.35
N PHE A 165 -22.40 -3.82 -10.25
CA PHE A 165 -21.86 -2.46 -10.24
C PHE A 165 -20.66 -2.33 -11.20
N HIS A 166 -19.85 -3.36 -11.31
CA HIS A 166 -18.70 -3.38 -12.20
C HIS A 166 -19.11 -3.88 -13.60
N SER A 167 -18.91 -3.02 -14.58
CA SER A 167 -19.28 -3.33 -15.96
C SER A 167 -18.45 -4.49 -16.54
N PRO A 168 -19.06 -5.48 -17.19
CA PRO A 168 -18.34 -6.49 -17.97
C PRO A 168 -17.50 -5.92 -19.12
N LYS A 169 -17.69 -4.65 -19.50
CA LYS A 169 -16.79 -3.95 -20.44
C LYS A 169 -15.36 -3.88 -19.93
N SER A 170 -15.13 -3.96 -18.60
CA SER A 170 -13.81 -3.96 -17.97
C SER A 170 -12.98 -5.21 -18.27
N LYS A 171 -13.54 -6.24 -18.88
CA LYS A 171 -12.79 -7.39 -19.38
C LYS A 171 -11.62 -6.93 -20.26
N GLY A 172 -10.43 -7.43 -19.97
CA GLY A 172 -9.22 -7.01 -20.67
C GLY A 172 -8.38 -5.94 -19.96
N LEU A 173 -8.85 -5.32 -18.86
CA LEU A 173 -7.98 -4.47 -18.04
C LEU A 173 -6.95 -5.29 -17.24
N HIS A 174 -7.29 -6.50 -16.86
CA HIS A 174 -6.39 -7.37 -16.10
C HIS A 174 -5.37 -8.08 -16.99
N ASP A 175 -4.20 -8.31 -16.38
CA ASP A 175 -3.12 -9.17 -16.87
C ASP A 175 -2.72 -10.11 -15.75
N VAL A 176 -3.45 -11.22 -15.62
CA VAL A 176 -3.26 -12.21 -14.57
C VAL A 176 -2.14 -13.15 -14.97
N TYR A 177 -1.00 -12.98 -14.35
CA TYR A 177 0.16 -13.85 -14.46
C TYR A 177 0.48 -14.45 -13.09
N GLU A 178 0.67 -15.76 -13.04
CA GLU A 178 1.01 -16.47 -11.82
C GLU A 178 2.47 -16.90 -11.86
N ILE A 179 3.24 -16.48 -10.86
CA ILE A 179 4.65 -16.83 -10.73
C ILE A 179 4.77 -18.28 -10.29
N GLU A 180 5.67 -19.02 -10.93
CA GLU A 180 5.98 -20.39 -10.57
C GLU A 180 6.56 -20.52 -9.15
N TYR A 181 6.47 -21.74 -8.59
CA TYR A 181 7.06 -22.06 -7.28
C TYR A 181 8.59 -22.07 -7.34
N HIS A 182 9.23 -21.70 -6.24
CA HIS A 182 10.68 -21.87 -6.11
C HIS A 182 11.07 -23.36 -6.18
N PRO A 183 12.20 -23.71 -6.81
CA PRO A 183 13.19 -22.84 -7.47
C PRO A 183 12.92 -22.61 -8.97
N TYR A 184 11.75 -22.95 -9.48
CA TYR A 184 11.42 -23.02 -10.92
C TYR A 184 10.93 -21.70 -11.52
N ARG A 185 11.11 -20.58 -10.82
CA ARG A 185 10.71 -19.27 -11.30
C ARG A 185 11.48 -18.85 -12.53
N THR A 186 10.76 -18.36 -13.52
CA THR A 186 11.33 -17.73 -14.71
C THR A 186 11.25 -16.21 -14.59
N PRO A 187 12.06 -15.45 -15.34
CA PRO A 187 11.96 -13.97 -15.36
C PRO A 187 10.55 -13.51 -15.73
N VAL A 188 10.07 -12.48 -15.03
CA VAL A 188 8.79 -11.85 -15.35
C VAL A 188 9.03 -10.86 -16.49
N ASN A 189 8.58 -11.16 -17.71
CA ASN A 189 8.89 -10.43 -18.94
C ASN A 189 8.09 -9.14 -19.11
N ILE A 190 8.23 -8.21 -18.15
CA ILE A 190 7.67 -6.85 -18.20
C ILE A 190 8.83 -5.88 -18.35
N CYS A 191 8.88 -5.16 -19.47
CA CYS A 191 9.86 -4.12 -19.78
C CYS A 191 9.23 -2.73 -19.81
N HIS A 192 7.93 -2.65 -20.04
CA HIS A 192 7.14 -1.41 -20.00
C HIS A 192 5.90 -1.63 -19.12
N PRO A 193 5.36 -0.60 -18.46
CA PRO A 193 4.19 -0.75 -17.59
C PRO A 193 2.98 -1.42 -18.23
N ASN A 194 2.74 -1.19 -19.53
CA ASN A 194 1.61 -1.76 -20.26
C ASN A 194 1.88 -3.10 -20.96
N ASP A 195 3.07 -3.72 -20.78
CA ASP A 195 3.33 -5.07 -21.31
C ASP A 195 2.35 -6.07 -20.67
N ARG A 196 1.81 -6.99 -21.47
CA ARG A 196 0.92 -8.05 -21.00
C ARG A 196 1.57 -9.41 -21.23
N ILE A 197 1.59 -10.20 -20.17
CA ILE A 197 2.26 -11.51 -20.16
C ILE A 197 1.36 -12.65 -19.67
N GLY A 198 0.19 -12.32 -19.18
CA GLY A 198 -0.79 -13.23 -18.58
C GLY A 198 -2.11 -13.29 -19.35
N LYS A 199 -3.17 -13.63 -18.62
CA LYS A 199 -4.55 -13.76 -19.11
C LYS A 199 -5.43 -12.63 -18.56
N PRO A 200 -6.51 -12.23 -19.24
CA PRO A 200 -7.43 -11.22 -18.72
C PRO A 200 -8.37 -11.74 -17.62
N TYR A 201 -8.21 -12.96 -17.15
CA TYR A 201 -9.06 -13.64 -16.18
C TYR A 201 -8.24 -14.59 -15.28
N VAL A 202 -8.83 -14.97 -14.16
CA VAL A 202 -8.35 -16.09 -13.33
C VAL A 202 -9.03 -17.37 -13.87
N GLU A 203 -8.25 -18.38 -14.26
CA GLU A 203 -8.74 -19.67 -14.71
C GLU A 203 -8.77 -20.67 -13.56
N VAL A 204 -9.89 -21.32 -13.35
CA VAL A 204 -10.09 -22.39 -12.37
C VAL A 204 -10.86 -23.58 -12.96
N ASP A 205 -10.79 -24.74 -12.32
CA ASP A 205 -11.75 -25.80 -12.61
C ASP A 205 -13.16 -25.35 -12.17
N ALA A 206 -14.14 -25.54 -13.02
CA ALA A 206 -15.49 -25.02 -12.79
C ALA A 206 -16.16 -25.60 -11.54
N ASP A 207 -15.81 -26.82 -11.14
CA ASP A 207 -16.29 -27.50 -9.94
C ASP A 207 -15.75 -26.89 -8.64
N ARG A 208 -14.68 -26.11 -8.71
CA ARG A 208 -14.17 -25.35 -7.56
C ARG A 208 -15.07 -24.18 -7.16
N ILE A 209 -15.93 -23.70 -8.07
CA ILE A 209 -16.89 -22.64 -7.77
C ILE A 209 -18.12 -23.27 -7.11
N VAL A 210 -18.20 -23.16 -5.79
CA VAL A 210 -19.27 -23.74 -4.96
C VAL A 210 -20.58 -22.96 -5.08
N GLY A 211 -20.48 -21.66 -5.30
CA GLY A 211 -21.67 -20.81 -5.50
C GLY A 211 -21.33 -19.44 -6.09
N ILE A 212 -22.27 -18.91 -6.84
CA ILE A 212 -22.28 -17.52 -7.34
C ILE A 212 -23.32 -16.74 -6.55
N ILE A 213 -22.89 -15.61 -5.99
CA ILE A 213 -23.71 -14.65 -5.25
C ILE A 213 -23.85 -13.41 -6.11
N GLU A 214 -25.08 -13.03 -6.47
CA GLU A 214 -25.33 -11.81 -7.22
C GLU A 214 -25.47 -10.62 -6.27
N CYS A 215 -24.76 -9.54 -6.57
CA CYS A 215 -24.86 -8.27 -5.84
C CYS A 215 -24.72 -7.07 -6.79
N ASN A 216 -25.03 -5.88 -6.26
CA ASN A 216 -24.84 -4.61 -6.96
C ASN A 216 -24.46 -3.56 -5.92
N ILE A 217 -23.18 -3.55 -5.53
CA ILE A 217 -22.67 -2.73 -4.42
C ILE A 217 -21.40 -2.02 -4.90
N PRO A 218 -21.33 -0.68 -4.81
CA PRO A 218 -20.15 0.08 -5.20
C PRO A 218 -18.95 -0.20 -4.28
N ASP A 219 -17.76 0.08 -4.79
CA ASP A 219 -16.54 0.09 -3.98
C ASP A 219 -16.53 1.27 -3.00
N GLU A 220 -15.85 1.11 -1.87
CA GLU A 220 -15.71 2.15 -0.85
C GLU A 220 -14.59 3.15 -1.19
N ALA A 221 -14.59 3.63 -2.43
CA ALA A 221 -13.63 4.63 -2.84
C ALA A 221 -13.87 5.95 -2.09
N ARG A 222 -12.78 6.54 -1.60
CA ARG A 222 -12.82 7.83 -0.93
C ARG A 222 -12.22 8.89 -1.85
N SER A 223 -12.93 10.00 -2.02
CA SER A 223 -12.31 11.20 -2.55
C SER A 223 -11.26 11.70 -1.55
N PHE A 224 -10.09 12.04 -2.04
CA PHE A 224 -9.07 12.67 -1.21
C PHE A 224 -9.31 14.18 -1.18
N LYS A 225 -8.99 14.79 -0.03
CA LYS A 225 -9.03 16.25 0.10
C LYS A 225 -7.99 16.88 -0.81
N ASP A 226 -8.29 18.08 -1.28
CA ASP A 226 -7.31 18.88 -1.98
C ASP A 226 -6.04 19.05 -1.13
N PRO A 227 -4.85 19.08 -1.76
CA PRO A 227 -3.60 19.30 -1.06
C PRO A 227 -3.63 20.63 -0.28
N ASP A 228 -3.25 20.58 0.99
CA ASP A 228 -3.02 21.78 1.79
C ASP A 228 -1.70 22.50 1.37
N PRO A 229 -1.43 23.71 1.87
CA PRO A 229 -0.22 24.44 1.50
C PRO A 229 1.09 23.71 1.78
N ILE A 230 1.18 22.94 2.89
CA ILE A 230 2.36 22.15 3.25
C ILE A 230 2.56 21.04 2.21
N THR A 231 1.52 20.28 1.97
CA THR A 231 1.52 19.17 0.99
C THR A 231 1.81 19.67 -0.42
N THR A 232 1.24 20.82 -0.81
CA THR A 232 1.52 21.47 -2.11
C THR A 232 3.00 21.86 -2.22
N LYS A 233 3.59 22.43 -1.16
CA LYS A 233 5.01 22.79 -1.15
C LYS A 233 5.92 21.58 -1.25
N ILE A 234 5.58 20.48 -0.56
CA ILE A 234 6.30 19.21 -0.68
C ILE A 234 6.23 18.69 -2.13
N GLY A 235 5.04 18.71 -2.75
CA GLY A 235 4.85 18.32 -4.14
C GLY A 235 5.74 19.12 -5.10
N GLN A 236 5.82 20.44 -4.92
CA GLN A 236 6.70 21.31 -5.69
C GLN A 236 8.17 20.98 -5.46
N ASN A 237 8.60 20.78 -4.20
CA ASN A 237 9.99 20.43 -3.90
C ASN A 237 10.39 19.09 -4.55
N VAL A 238 9.49 18.10 -4.60
CA VAL A 238 9.71 16.83 -5.33
C VAL A 238 9.88 17.09 -6.83
N ALA A 239 8.99 17.86 -7.43
CA ALA A 239 9.05 18.17 -8.87
C ALA A 239 10.35 18.89 -9.23
N ASP A 240 10.72 19.92 -8.46
CA ASP A 240 11.96 20.70 -8.67
C ASP A 240 13.20 19.81 -8.53
N PHE A 241 13.21 18.89 -7.55
CA PHE A 241 14.29 17.92 -7.34
C PHE A 241 14.43 16.97 -8.53
N LEU A 242 13.32 16.45 -9.05
CA LEU A 242 13.35 15.55 -10.21
C LEU A 242 13.80 16.28 -11.48
N VAL A 243 13.31 17.49 -11.71
CA VAL A 243 13.75 18.36 -12.84
C VAL A 243 15.24 18.64 -12.74
N GLN A 244 15.74 18.99 -11.55
CA GLN A 244 17.18 19.24 -11.36
C GLN A 244 18.01 17.97 -11.64
N ASN A 245 17.56 16.80 -11.20
CA ASN A 245 18.23 15.54 -11.50
C ASN A 245 18.23 15.19 -13.00
N MET A 246 17.18 15.56 -13.75
CA MET A 246 17.18 15.43 -15.21
C MET A 246 18.20 16.35 -15.86
N ARG A 247 18.26 17.62 -15.43
CA ARG A 247 19.23 18.60 -15.96
C ARG A 247 20.68 18.17 -15.70
N GLU A 248 20.92 17.51 -14.58
CA GLU A 248 22.23 16.97 -14.20
C GLU A 248 22.54 15.60 -14.85
N GLY A 249 21.64 15.04 -15.63
CA GLY A 249 21.80 13.73 -16.27
C GLY A 249 21.74 12.55 -15.29
N LYS A 250 21.26 12.74 -14.05
CA LYS A 250 21.05 11.69 -13.04
C LYS A 250 19.75 10.93 -13.24
N ILE A 251 18.82 11.49 -13.97
CA ILE A 251 17.58 10.87 -14.44
C ILE A 251 17.59 10.94 -15.98
N PRO A 252 17.18 9.87 -16.69
CA PRO A 252 17.12 9.89 -18.15
C PRO A 252 16.22 11.01 -18.70
N PRO A 253 16.51 11.56 -19.88
CA PRO A 253 15.65 12.56 -20.51
C PRO A 253 14.23 12.05 -20.84
N THR A 254 14.05 10.74 -20.93
CA THR A 254 12.73 10.08 -21.09
C THR A 254 11.96 9.95 -19.79
N PHE A 255 12.53 10.42 -18.69
CA PHE A 255 12.04 10.30 -17.33
C PHE A 255 12.02 8.85 -16.81
N LEU A 256 11.51 8.63 -15.61
CA LEU A 256 11.37 7.33 -14.94
C LEU A 256 9.90 6.92 -14.87
N ASN A 257 9.65 5.64 -14.68
CA ASN A 257 8.32 5.17 -14.30
C ASN A 257 8.02 5.60 -12.86
N LEU A 258 6.87 6.22 -12.63
CA LEU A 258 6.52 6.69 -11.27
C LEU A 258 5.75 5.62 -10.49
N GLN A 259 6.18 5.38 -9.26
CA GLN A 259 5.31 4.83 -8.24
C GLN A 259 4.91 5.97 -7.31
N SER A 260 3.63 6.07 -7.03
CA SER A 260 3.08 7.04 -6.10
C SER A 260 2.23 6.33 -5.06
N GLY A 261 2.40 6.70 -3.79
CA GLY A 261 1.52 6.29 -2.72
C GLY A 261 0.09 6.82 -2.89
N VAL A 262 -0.76 6.61 -1.90
CA VAL A 262 -2.13 7.12 -1.87
C VAL A 262 -2.25 8.38 -1.00
N GLY A 263 -3.18 9.27 -1.34
CA GLY A 263 -3.54 10.44 -0.53
C GLY A 263 -3.16 11.78 -1.14
N SER A 264 -3.43 12.85 -0.39
CA SER A 264 -3.23 14.23 -0.85
C SER A 264 -1.78 14.56 -1.20
N GLY A 265 -0.81 13.97 -0.50
CA GLY A 265 0.61 14.14 -0.79
C GLY A 265 1.00 13.60 -2.17
N ALA A 266 0.55 12.38 -2.48
CA ALA A 266 0.74 11.76 -3.77
C ALA A 266 0.09 12.59 -4.90
N ASN A 267 -1.13 13.06 -4.68
CA ASN A 267 -1.84 13.92 -5.63
C ASN A 267 -1.14 15.27 -5.85
N ALA A 268 -0.55 15.86 -4.80
CA ALA A 268 0.22 17.10 -4.92
C ALA A 268 1.46 16.92 -5.81
N VAL A 269 2.21 15.83 -5.62
CA VAL A 269 3.37 15.51 -6.47
C VAL A 269 2.93 15.27 -7.91
N LEU A 270 1.92 14.43 -8.13
CA LEU A 270 1.40 14.16 -9.47
C LEU A 270 0.88 15.42 -10.16
N GLY A 271 0.20 16.31 -9.44
CA GLY A 271 -0.24 17.59 -9.94
C GLY A 271 0.95 18.47 -10.35
N ALA A 272 1.97 18.60 -9.51
CA ALA A 272 3.17 19.38 -9.81
C ALA A 272 3.92 18.84 -11.04
N LEU A 273 4.08 17.50 -11.15
CA LEU A 273 4.73 16.86 -12.30
C LEU A 273 3.87 16.96 -13.57
N GLY A 274 2.56 16.77 -13.46
CA GLY A 274 1.62 16.83 -14.58
C GLY A 274 1.56 18.22 -15.24
N HIS A 275 1.68 19.28 -14.44
CA HIS A 275 1.67 20.66 -14.95
C HIS A 275 3.07 21.20 -15.30
N SER A 276 4.14 20.48 -14.99
CA SER A 276 5.50 20.89 -15.33
C SER A 276 5.72 20.83 -16.84
N THR A 277 6.26 21.90 -17.42
CA THR A 277 6.67 21.95 -18.82
C THR A 277 8.04 21.31 -19.07
N GLU A 278 8.80 21.05 -18.01
CA GLU A 278 10.15 20.48 -18.08
C GLU A 278 10.13 18.94 -17.95
N VAL A 279 9.12 18.38 -17.30
CA VAL A 279 8.94 16.93 -17.20
C VAL A 279 8.27 16.43 -18.48
N PRO A 280 8.84 15.45 -19.20
CA PRO A 280 8.20 14.85 -20.37
C PRO A 280 6.96 14.03 -19.96
N ASN A 281 6.19 13.57 -20.93
CA ASN A 281 5.14 12.58 -20.66
C ASN A 281 5.77 11.31 -20.10
N PHE A 282 5.13 10.69 -19.11
CA PHE A 282 5.72 9.60 -18.34
C PHE A 282 4.77 8.41 -18.16
N ASN A 283 5.29 7.33 -17.64
CA ASN A 283 4.51 6.14 -17.30
C ASN A 283 4.41 5.99 -15.79
N ILE A 284 3.41 5.21 -15.36
CA ILE A 284 3.18 4.87 -13.95
C ILE A 284 3.28 3.35 -13.79
N TYR A 285 4.05 2.91 -12.79
CA TYR A 285 4.08 1.53 -12.31
C TYR A 285 3.96 1.56 -10.79
N THR A 286 2.78 1.21 -10.28
CA THR A 286 2.42 1.44 -8.88
C THR A 286 1.55 0.31 -8.34
N GLU A 287 1.17 0.39 -7.07
CA GLU A 287 0.19 -0.50 -6.45
C GLU A 287 -1.24 -0.06 -6.69
N VAL A 288 -1.49 1.24 -6.55
CA VAL A 288 -2.82 1.83 -6.52
C VAL A 288 -2.89 3.01 -7.47
N LEU A 289 -3.88 3.01 -8.33
CA LEU A 289 -4.24 4.16 -9.14
C LEU A 289 -5.45 4.87 -8.54
N GLN A 290 -5.34 6.19 -8.42
CA GLN A 290 -6.37 7.11 -7.97
C GLN A 290 -6.86 7.96 -9.16
N ASP A 291 -7.77 8.90 -8.91
CA ASP A 291 -8.34 9.76 -9.96
C ASP A 291 -7.28 10.61 -10.69
N ALA A 292 -6.30 11.16 -9.98
CA ALA A 292 -5.30 12.05 -10.57
C ALA A 292 -4.48 11.40 -11.71
N PRO A 293 -3.91 10.18 -11.58
CA PRO A 293 -3.31 9.46 -12.70
C PRO A 293 -4.24 9.25 -13.90
N ILE A 294 -5.50 8.95 -13.67
CA ILE A 294 -6.50 8.73 -14.73
C ILE A 294 -6.77 10.03 -15.48
N GLN A 295 -6.91 11.14 -14.75
CA GLN A 295 -7.05 12.47 -15.35
C GLN A 295 -5.83 12.83 -16.20
N LEU A 296 -4.61 12.66 -15.66
CA LEU A 296 -3.37 12.92 -16.40
C LEU A 296 -3.22 12.02 -17.65
N MET A 297 -3.78 10.80 -17.61
CA MET A 297 -3.80 9.91 -18.78
C MET A 297 -4.74 10.46 -19.87
N ARG A 298 -5.91 11.01 -19.51
CA ARG A 298 -6.82 11.68 -20.45
C ARG A 298 -6.19 12.93 -21.06
N GLU A 299 -5.40 13.65 -20.29
CA GLU A 299 -4.64 14.84 -20.75
C GLU A 299 -3.41 14.47 -21.59
N GLY A 300 -3.07 13.19 -21.71
CA GLY A 300 -1.91 12.69 -22.47
C GLY A 300 -0.57 12.87 -21.76
N ARG A 301 -0.57 13.25 -20.46
CA ARG A 301 0.64 13.37 -19.65
C ARG A 301 1.13 12.00 -19.15
N VAL A 302 0.21 11.13 -18.76
CA VAL A 302 0.50 9.73 -18.44
C VAL A 302 0.26 8.90 -19.70
N LEU A 303 1.32 8.25 -20.19
CA LEU A 303 1.28 7.46 -21.43
C LEU A 303 0.67 6.08 -21.19
N SER A 304 1.06 5.43 -20.10
CA SER A 304 0.51 4.16 -19.65
C SER A 304 0.63 4.00 -18.14
N ALA A 305 -0.19 3.12 -17.56
CA ALA A 305 -0.15 2.83 -16.14
C ALA A 305 -0.38 1.34 -15.87
N SER A 306 0.36 0.81 -14.91
CA SER A 306 0.18 -0.54 -14.36
C SER A 306 0.00 -0.47 -12.86
N ALA A 307 -0.99 -1.19 -12.32
CA ALA A 307 -1.26 -1.22 -10.89
C ALA A 307 -1.86 -2.56 -10.44
N CYS A 308 -1.99 -2.73 -9.14
CA CYS A 308 -2.78 -3.80 -8.56
C CYS A 308 -4.27 -3.45 -8.49
N SER A 309 -4.59 -2.16 -8.25
CA SER A 309 -5.98 -1.71 -8.11
C SER A 309 -6.26 -0.32 -8.68
N LEU A 310 -7.53 -0.15 -9.08
CA LEU A 310 -8.18 1.15 -9.32
C LEU A 310 -8.94 1.54 -8.04
N THR A 311 -8.34 2.38 -7.22
CA THR A 311 -9.01 2.95 -6.04
C THR A 311 -9.41 4.38 -6.38
N VAL A 312 -10.33 4.48 -7.32
CA VAL A 312 -10.86 5.73 -7.88
C VAL A 312 -12.27 5.98 -7.38
N THR A 313 -12.75 7.21 -7.50
CA THR A 313 -14.15 7.52 -7.25
C THR A 313 -15.07 6.74 -8.20
N ASN A 314 -16.31 6.51 -7.77
CA ASN A 314 -17.29 5.81 -8.62
C ASN A 314 -17.50 6.53 -9.96
N GLU A 315 -17.54 7.86 -9.96
CA GLU A 315 -17.64 8.68 -11.17
C GLU A 315 -16.44 8.46 -12.11
N CYS A 316 -15.22 8.44 -11.57
CA CYS A 316 -14.03 8.15 -12.36
C CYS A 316 -14.06 6.73 -12.93
N LEU A 317 -14.50 5.75 -12.13
CA LEU A 317 -14.63 4.35 -12.55
C LEU A 317 -15.66 4.18 -13.70
N GLU A 318 -16.84 4.79 -13.57
CA GLU A 318 -17.83 4.84 -14.62
C GLU A 318 -17.28 5.45 -15.92
N GLY A 319 -16.56 6.57 -15.79
CA GLY A 319 -15.89 7.20 -16.93
C GLY A 319 -14.82 6.32 -17.59
N ILE A 320 -14.14 5.44 -16.84
CA ILE A 320 -13.22 4.45 -17.40
C ILE A 320 -13.99 3.38 -18.16
N TYR A 321 -15.13 2.90 -17.64
CA TYR A 321 -15.96 1.90 -18.30
C TYR A 321 -16.65 2.42 -19.56
N ASP A 322 -17.03 3.67 -19.58
CA ASP A 322 -17.67 4.29 -20.75
C ASP A 322 -16.67 4.48 -21.90
N ASP A 323 -15.40 4.74 -21.57
CA ASP A 323 -14.32 4.97 -22.55
C ASP A 323 -13.27 3.85 -22.51
N ILE A 324 -13.71 2.61 -22.34
CA ILE A 324 -12.84 1.46 -22.11
C ILE A 324 -11.84 1.24 -23.25
N ASP A 325 -12.22 1.57 -24.48
CA ASP A 325 -11.35 1.42 -25.66
C ASP A 325 -10.12 2.36 -25.60
N PHE A 326 -10.27 3.52 -24.95
CA PHE A 326 -9.13 4.40 -24.68
C PHE A 326 -8.18 3.82 -23.61
N PHE A 327 -8.74 3.16 -22.58
CA PHE A 327 -7.97 2.72 -21.42
C PHE A 327 -7.34 1.33 -21.57
N LYS A 328 -7.98 0.39 -22.28
CA LYS A 328 -7.56 -1.02 -22.33
C LYS A 328 -6.11 -1.25 -22.79
N ASP A 329 -5.59 -0.38 -23.65
CA ASP A 329 -4.21 -0.48 -24.15
C ASP A 329 -3.18 0.29 -23.29
N LYS A 330 -3.66 1.15 -22.38
CA LYS A 330 -2.81 2.00 -21.55
C LYS A 330 -2.82 1.62 -20.08
N LEU A 331 -3.89 0.97 -19.63
CA LEU A 331 -4.11 0.63 -18.23
C LEU A 331 -4.09 -0.88 -18.02
N VAL A 332 -3.25 -1.34 -17.11
CA VAL A 332 -3.09 -2.76 -16.80
C VAL A 332 -3.24 -3.01 -15.31
N LEU A 333 -4.16 -3.89 -14.93
CA LEU A 333 -4.33 -4.36 -13.56
C LEU A 333 -3.68 -5.74 -13.37
N ARG A 334 -2.86 -5.88 -12.33
CA ARG A 334 -2.05 -7.08 -12.09
C ARG A 334 -2.28 -7.66 -10.69
N PRO A 335 -2.02 -8.96 -10.48
CA PRO A 335 -1.86 -9.51 -9.14
C PRO A 335 -0.76 -8.76 -8.37
N SER A 336 -0.89 -8.66 -7.03
CA SER A 336 0.04 -7.91 -6.20
C SER A 336 1.48 -8.42 -6.27
N GLU A 337 1.68 -9.73 -6.45
CA GLU A 337 3.02 -10.31 -6.62
C GLU A 337 3.71 -9.92 -7.94
N ILE A 338 2.97 -9.31 -8.88
CA ILE A 338 3.50 -8.75 -10.14
C ILE A 338 3.65 -7.24 -10.03
N SER A 339 2.62 -6.51 -9.57
CA SER A 339 2.72 -5.06 -9.39
C SER A 339 3.81 -4.66 -8.39
N ASN A 340 4.06 -5.50 -7.39
CA ASN A 340 5.08 -5.30 -6.35
C ASN A 340 6.34 -6.15 -6.60
N ASN A 341 6.53 -6.67 -7.79
CA ASN A 341 7.64 -7.58 -8.07
C ASN A 341 8.99 -6.84 -8.05
N PRO A 342 9.93 -7.21 -7.14
CA PRO A 342 11.24 -6.55 -7.02
C PRO A 342 12.05 -6.55 -8.32
N GLU A 343 12.01 -7.66 -9.07
CA GLU A 343 12.74 -7.81 -10.34
C GLU A 343 12.20 -6.83 -11.40
N VAL A 344 10.87 -6.70 -11.50
CA VAL A 344 10.24 -5.79 -12.46
C VAL A 344 10.52 -4.34 -12.08
N ILE A 345 10.33 -3.96 -10.81
CA ILE A 345 10.56 -2.60 -10.30
C ILE A 345 11.99 -2.15 -10.64
N ALA A 346 12.98 -3.00 -10.34
CA ALA A 346 14.38 -2.70 -10.62
C ALA A 346 14.68 -2.59 -12.13
N ARG A 347 14.12 -3.52 -12.93
CA ARG A 347 14.38 -3.56 -14.37
C ARG A 347 13.84 -2.35 -15.11
N ILE A 348 12.61 -1.93 -14.81
CA ILE A 348 11.96 -0.85 -15.57
C ILE A 348 12.35 0.55 -15.09
N GLY A 349 13.12 0.66 -14.00
CA GLY A 349 13.61 1.94 -13.48
C GLY A 349 12.50 2.80 -12.87
N VAL A 350 12.05 2.43 -11.68
CA VAL A 350 10.99 3.16 -10.95
C VAL A 350 11.57 4.27 -10.10
N CYS A 351 10.93 5.44 -10.09
CA CYS A 351 11.05 6.45 -9.05
C CYS A 351 9.93 6.23 -8.04
N SER A 352 10.25 5.83 -6.83
CA SER A 352 9.26 5.59 -5.79
C SER A 352 9.07 6.78 -4.86
N LEU A 353 7.80 7.10 -4.60
CA LEU A 353 7.36 8.20 -3.74
C LEU A 353 6.52 7.61 -2.59
N ASN A 354 7.12 7.53 -1.41
CA ASN A 354 6.50 6.98 -0.21
C ASN A 354 6.39 8.04 0.90
N THR A 355 5.51 7.80 1.87
CA THR A 355 5.31 8.72 3.00
C THR A 355 5.95 8.17 4.27
N ALA A 356 6.66 9.02 4.99
CA ALA A 356 7.22 8.74 6.30
C ALA A 356 6.33 9.25 7.43
N ILE A 357 6.30 8.54 8.56
CA ILE A 357 5.83 9.06 9.85
C ILE A 357 6.98 9.86 10.48
N GLU A 358 8.18 9.30 10.47
CA GLU A 358 9.40 9.96 10.92
C GLU A 358 10.63 9.43 10.17
N ALA A 359 11.66 10.25 10.07
CA ALA A 359 12.99 9.88 9.61
C ALA A 359 14.03 10.32 10.64
N ASP A 360 15.05 9.49 10.90
CA ASP A 360 16.13 9.92 11.75
C ASP A 360 17.23 10.67 10.99
N ILE A 361 18.13 11.30 11.77
CA ILE A 361 19.22 12.12 11.20
C ILE A 361 20.20 11.33 10.33
N TYR A 362 20.12 10.01 10.25
CA TYR A 362 20.96 9.17 9.40
C TYR A 362 20.22 8.56 8.22
N GLY A 363 18.90 8.83 8.11
CA GLY A 363 18.08 8.42 6.97
C GLY A 363 17.36 7.09 7.12
N HIS A 364 17.24 6.55 8.34
CA HIS A 364 16.30 5.47 8.59
C HIS A 364 14.88 6.03 8.64
N VAL A 365 13.92 5.31 8.09
CA VAL A 365 12.52 5.75 8.01
C VAL A 365 11.59 4.78 8.71
N ASN A 366 10.70 5.35 9.52
CA ASN A 366 9.53 4.71 10.08
C ASN A 366 8.28 5.18 9.32
N SER A 367 7.54 4.24 8.76
CA SER A 367 6.30 4.50 8.03
C SER A 367 5.08 3.80 8.64
N THR A 368 5.24 3.08 9.75
CA THR A 368 4.19 2.19 10.29
C THR A 368 3.79 2.45 11.74
N LYS A 369 4.70 2.91 12.60
CA LYS A 369 4.46 2.98 14.05
C LYS A 369 4.56 4.41 14.59
N ILE A 370 3.61 4.80 15.43
CA ILE A 370 3.66 6.06 16.18
C ILE A 370 4.39 5.79 17.49
N CYS A 371 5.46 6.56 17.76
CA CYS A 371 6.32 6.42 18.93
C CYS A 371 6.72 4.96 19.18
N GLY A 372 7.07 4.22 18.13
CA GLY A 372 7.58 2.87 18.15
C GLY A 372 6.60 1.77 18.54
N THR A 373 5.40 2.08 19.01
CA THR A 373 4.50 1.09 19.62
C THR A 373 3.13 1.00 18.96
N LYS A 374 2.49 2.14 18.65
CA LYS A 374 1.13 2.14 18.09
C LYS A 374 1.16 1.96 16.59
N MET A 375 0.59 0.86 16.11
CA MET A 375 0.37 0.64 14.70
C MET A 375 -0.50 1.78 14.13
N MET A 376 0.00 2.43 13.08
CA MET A 376 -0.75 3.37 12.24
C MET A 376 -1.28 2.68 10.98
N ASN A 377 -0.44 1.89 10.36
CA ASN A 377 -0.70 1.02 9.20
C ASN A 377 0.38 -0.06 9.14
N GLY A 378 0.28 -0.99 8.21
CA GLY A 378 1.34 -1.93 7.88
C GLY A 378 2.37 -1.33 6.93
N ILE A 379 3.43 -2.10 6.64
CA ILE A 379 4.47 -1.70 5.70
C ILE A 379 3.94 -1.58 4.26
N GLY A 380 2.94 -2.37 3.92
CA GLY A 380 2.39 -2.40 2.57
C GLY A 380 3.43 -2.80 1.52
N GLY A 381 3.43 -2.10 0.41
CA GLY A 381 4.42 -2.26 -0.64
C GLY A 381 5.54 -1.23 -0.61
N SER A 382 5.58 -0.36 0.42
CA SER A 382 6.60 0.69 0.45
C SER A 382 8.03 0.13 0.42
N ALA A 383 8.30 -1.00 1.09
CA ALA A 383 9.61 -1.64 1.02
C ALA A 383 9.87 -2.34 -0.32
N ASP A 384 8.83 -2.92 -0.94
CA ASP A 384 8.96 -3.53 -2.27
C ASP A 384 9.49 -2.50 -3.29
N PHE A 385 8.94 -1.28 -3.25
CA PHE A 385 9.39 -0.20 -4.12
C PHE A 385 10.67 0.45 -3.63
N THR A 386 10.78 0.85 -2.36
CA THR A 386 11.95 1.53 -1.82
C THR A 386 13.24 0.75 -2.06
N CYS A 387 13.25 -0.57 -1.80
CA CYS A 387 14.46 -1.38 -1.93
C CYS A 387 14.87 -1.66 -3.39
N ASN A 388 13.98 -1.46 -4.35
CA ASN A 388 14.19 -1.88 -5.73
C ASN A 388 14.07 -0.74 -6.74
N SER A 389 13.74 0.47 -6.32
CA SER A 389 13.63 1.62 -7.20
C SER A 389 14.99 2.14 -7.68
N TYR A 390 14.99 2.79 -8.83
CA TYR A 390 16.13 3.56 -9.31
C TYR A 390 16.37 4.80 -8.41
N LEU A 391 15.27 5.41 -7.94
CA LEU A 391 15.30 6.56 -7.03
C LEU A 391 14.19 6.39 -5.99
N SER A 392 14.56 6.35 -4.73
CA SER A 392 13.64 6.20 -3.60
C SER A 392 13.51 7.49 -2.80
N ILE A 393 12.32 8.08 -2.80
CA ILE A 393 12.01 9.34 -2.14
C ILE A 393 10.97 9.11 -1.04
N PHE A 394 11.25 9.61 0.16
CA PHE A 394 10.27 9.72 1.22
C PHE A 394 9.83 11.16 1.42
N THR A 395 8.53 11.36 1.60
CA THR A 395 7.94 12.67 1.88
C THR A 395 7.24 12.67 3.24
N CYS A 396 7.34 13.78 3.96
CA CYS A 396 6.55 14.02 5.18
C CYS A 396 6.42 15.52 5.44
N GLY A 397 5.33 15.93 6.09
CA GLY A 397 5.31 17.24 6.73
C GLY A 397 6.38 17.25 7.84
N SER A 398 7.12 18.32 7.98
CA SER A 398 8.20 18.40 8.98
C SER A 398 7.70 18.24 10.41
N THR A 399 6.42 18.50 10.65
CA THR A 399 5.75 18.33 11.95
C THR A 399 4.33 17.83 11.81
N THR A 400 3.79 17.28 12.91
CA THR A 400 2.37 16.92 13.04
C THR A 400 1.80 17.49 14.36
N LYS A 401 0.49 17.32 14.59
CA LYS A 401 -0.23 17.79 15.80
C LYS A 401 0.05 19.25 16.14
N GLY A 402 -0.05 20.14 15.17
CA GLY A 402 0.16 21.57 15.40
C GLY A 402 1.58 21.93 15.82
N GLY A 403 2.58 21.20 15.32
CA GLY A 403 3.99 21.41 15.61
C GLY A 403 4.52 20.65 16.83
N ALA A 404 3.67 19.92 17.56
CA ALA A 404 4.08 19.23 18.78
C ALA A 404 4.96 17.97 18.54
N ILE A 405 4.95 17.42 17.33
CA ILE A 405 5.73 16.24 16.94
C ILE A 405 6.59 16.61 15.74
N SER A 406 7.89 16.42 15.83
CA SER A 406 8.83 16.50 14.71
C SER A 406 8.83 15.19 13.93
N SER A 407 8.82 15.29 12.60
CA SER A 407 9.02 14.12 11.73
C SER A 407 10.49 13.81 11.47
N ILE A 408 11.42 14.74 11.82
CA ILE A 408 12.85 14.46 11.80
C ILE A 408 13.32 14.34 13.26
N VAL A 409 13.91 13.19 13.59
CA VAL A 409 14.25 12.82 14.96
C VAL A 409 15.70 12.32 15.09
N PRO A 410 16.29 12.30 16.29
CA PRO A 410 17.64 11.76 16.49
C PRO A 410 17.79 10.29 16.12
N PHE A 411 16.81 9.48 16.46
CA PHE A 411 16.74 8.04 16.17
C PHE A 411 15.29 7.64 15.92
N ALA A 412 15.00 6.95 14.83
CA ALA A 412 13.67 6.48 14.51
C ALA A 412 13.20 5.44 15.54
N SER A 413 11.98 5.64 16.05
CA SER A 413 11.41 4.77 17.10
C SER A 413 11.03 3.37 16.60
N HIS A 414 10.93 3.22 15.30
CA HIS A 414 10.77 1.98 14.55
C HIS A 414 11.44 2.15 13.19
N ILE A 415 12.04 1.12 12.63
CA ILE A 415 12.73 1.21 11.34
C ILE A 415 12.08 0.24 10.37
N ASP A 416 11.33 0.78 9.42
CA ASP A 416 10.78 0.04 8.29
C ASP A 416 11.75 0.03 7.11
N HIS A 417 12.47 1.15 6.92
CA HIS A 417 13.42 1.32 5.82
C HIS A 417 14.77 1.79 6.36
N THR A 418 15.81 1.02 6.05
CA THR A 418 17.17 1.40 6.46
C THR A 418 17.71 2.51 5.54
N SER A 419 18.65 3.29 6.09
CA SER A 419 19.31 4.40 5.37
C SER A 419 20.04 3.98 4.07
N HIS A 420 20.17 2.67 3.82
CA HIS A 420 20.79 2.13 2.61
C HIS A 420 19.85 2.19 1.37
N PHE A 421 18.54 2.28 1.60
CA PHE A 421 17.52 2.28 0.56
C PHE A 421 16.77 3.60 0.44
N VAL A 422 17.12 4.60 1.25
CA VAL A 422 16.51 5.92 1.24
C VAL A 422 17.43 6.91 0.54
N ASP A 423 17.06 7.34 -0.67
CA ASP A 423 17.86 8.26 -1.47
C ASP A 423 17.61 9.72 -1.12
N ALA A 424 16.35 10.07 -0.82
CA ALA A 424 16.01 11.42 -0.41
C ALA A 424 14.84 11.45 0.58
N VAL A 425 14.88 12.45 1.48
CA VAL A 425 13.75 12.81 2.35
C VAL A 425 13.36 14.26 2.05
N ILE A 426 12.08 14.49 1.76
CA ILE A 426 11.58 15.79 1.31
C ILE A 426 10.45 16.27 2.23
N THR A 427 10.62 17.48 2.75
CA THR A 427 9.62 18.20 3.52
C THR A 427 9.24 19.51 2.84
N GLU A 428 8.35 20.29 3.43
CA GLU A 428 8.04 21.65 2.95
C GLU A 428 9.25 22.61 3.05
N TYR A 429 10.27 22.27 3.84
CA TYR A 429 11.50 23.07 3.99
C TYR A 429 12.59 22.73 2.98
N GLY A 430 12.42 21.69 2.17
CA GLY A 430 13.34 21.35 1.09
C GLY A 430 13.62 19.85 0.96
N VAL A 431 14.78 19.57 0.36
CA VAL A 431 15.23 18.22 0.00
C VAL A 431 16.51 17.88 0.77
N ALA A 432 16.50 16.76 1.47
CA ALA A 432 17.69 16.08 1.96
C ALA A 432 18.04 14.97 0.96
N ASP A 433 18.96 15.25 0.03
CA ASP A 433 19.54 14.25 -0.88
C ASP A 433 20.62 13.49 -0.14
N LEU A 434 20.42 12.20 0.12
CA LEU A 434 21.29 11.36 0.94
C LEU A 434 22.28 10.53 0.11
N ARG A 435 22.18 10.58 -1.20
CA ARG A 435 23.00 9.77 -2.12
C ARG A 435 24.47 10.22 -2.08
N GLY A 436 25.38 9.25 -2.00
CA GLY A 436 26.81 9.50 -2.00
C GLY A 436 27.35 10.20 -0.74
N LYS A 437 26.57 10.33 0.32
CA LYS A 437 26.89 11.03 1.55
C LYS A 437 27.27 10.07 2.69
N CYS A 438 28.28 10.44 3.47
CA CYS A 438 28.59 9.76 4.73
C CYS A 438 27.55 10.10 5.82
N ALA A 439 27.58 9.39 6.94
CA ALA A 439 26.58 9.54 8.00
C ALA A 439 26.45 11.00 8.49
N MET A 440 27.57 11.69 8.70
CA MET A 440 27.56 13.07 9.19
C MET A 440 26.98 14.04 8.15
N GLU A 441 27.29 13.84 6.88
CA GLU A 441 26.71 14.64 5.79
C GLU A 441 25.20 14.40 5.66
N LYS A 442 24.74 13.15 5.84
CA LYS A 442 23.31 12.82 5.90
C LYS A 442 22.62 13.55 7.04
N ALA A 443 23.26 13.57 8.24
CA ALA A 443 22.70 14.26 9.40
C ALA A 443 22.51 15.77 9.13
N GLU A 444 23.49 16.42 8.52
CA GLU A 444 23.38 17.83 8.15
C GLU A 444 22.25 18.08 7.15
N GLU A 445 22.08 17.22 6.12
CA GLU A 445 21.00 17.36 5.15
C GLU A 445 19.63 17.20 5.81
N LEU A 446 19.46 16.18 6.66
CA LEU A 446 18.19 15.90 7.33
C LEU A 446 17.81 16.96 8.35
N ILE A 447 18.78 17.52 9.07
CA ILE A 447 18.53 18.64 9.98
C ILE A 447 18.06 19.89 9.22
N LYS A 448 18.57 20.16 8.00
CA LYS A 448 18.15 21.31 7.19
C LYS A 448 16.66 21.25 6.80
N VAL A 449 16.12 20.05 6.59
CA VAL A 449 14.71 19.85 6.20
C VAL A 449 13.76 19.64 7.39
N ALA A 450 14.29 19.59 8.61
CA ALA A 450 13.48 19.63 9.83
C ALA A 450 12.82 20.98 10.03
N HIS A 451 11.71 21.01 10.77
CA HIS A 451 11.06 22.27 11.14
C HIS A 451 12.03 23.18 11.91
N PRO A 452 12.07 24.49 11.65
CA PRO A 452 13.00 25.43 12.30
C PRO A 452 13.02 25.34 13.84
N ASP A 453 11.88 25.10 14.48
CA ASP A 453 11.80 24.95 15.94
C ASP A 453 12.60 23.75 16.46
N TYR A 454 12.85 22.73 15.65
CA TYR A 454 13.53 21.50 16.03
C TYR A 454 14.99 21.43 15.58
N GLN A 455 15.40 22.26 14.61
CA GLN A 455 16.78 22.25 14.11
C GLN A 455 17.82 22.52 15.24
N PRO A 456 17.62 23.47 16.15
CA PRO A 456 18.56 23.67 17.27
C PRO A 456 18.70 22.43 18.15
N LEU A 457 17.55 21.80 18.50
CA LEU A 457 17.53 20.60 19.35
C LEU A 457 18.28 19.42 18.69
N LEU A 458 18.06 19.22 17.39
CA LEU A 458 18.74 18.17 16.62
C LEU A 458 20.27 18.43 16.51
N ARG A 459 20.67 19.69 16.33
CA ARG A 459 22.09 20.08 16.33
C ARG A 459 22.74 19.88 17.71
N ASP A 460 22.02 20.21 18.78
CA ASP A 460 22.52 19.99 20.14
C ASP A 460 22.63 18.50 20.45
N TYR A 461 21.67 17.68 20.01
CA TYR A 461 21.80 16.23 20.09
C TYR A 461 23.06 15.72 19.37
N LEU A 462 23.32 16.20 18.15
CA LEU A 462 24.48 15.80 17.37
C LEU A 462 25.79 16.15 18.09
N LYS A 463 25.92 17.36 18.69
CA LYS A 463 27.06 17.74 19.51
C LYS A 463 27.26 16.82 20.72
N TYR A 464 26.19 16.41 21.40
CA TYR A 464 26.28 15.41 22.47
C TYR A 464 26.74 14.06 21.95
N ALA A 465 26.27 13.66 20.79
CA ALA A 465 26.60 12.39 20.17
C ALA A 465 28.05 12.32 19.66
N GLU A 466 28.66 13.45 19.27
CA GLU A 466 30.08 13.55 18.86
C GLU A 466 31.10 13.07 19.94
N LYS A 467 30.70 13.07 21.22
CA LYS A 467 31.51 12.52 22.30
C LYS A 467 31.69 11.01 22.22
N TYR A 468 30.81 10.33 21.50
CA TYR A 468 30.85 8.89 21.26
C TYR A 468 31.45 8.67 19.87
N SER A 469 32.69 8.29 19.78
CA SER A 469 33.37 8.01 18.52
C SER A 469 32.70 6.85 17.78
N GLY A 470 32.66 6.90 16.45
CA GLY A 470 32.09 5.84 15.62
C GLY A 470 31.74 6.34 14.23
N HIS A 471 31.21 5.44 13.39
CA HIS A 471 30.75 5.77 12.04
C HIS A 471 29.47 6.61 12.06
N THR A 472 28.53 6.26 12.93
CA THR A 472 27.32 7.03 13.24
C THR A 472 27.41 7.48 14.71
N HIS A 473 27.25 8.77 14.95
CA HIS A 473 27.32 9.32 16.28
C HIS A 473 25.97 9.27 16.96
N HIS A 474 25.85 8.48 18.03
CA HIS A 474 24.64 8.42 18.83
C HIS A 474 24.95 8.53 20.34
N CYS A 475 24.20 9.38 21.02
CA CYS A 475 24.05 9.34 22.45
C CYS A 475 22.84 8.48 22.81
N LEU A 476 23.01 7.19 23.04
CA LEU A 476 21.91 6.24 23.22
C LEU A 476 20.96 6.61 24.35
N SER A 477 21.46 7.22 25.44
CA SER A 477 20.62 7.69 26.55
C SER A 477 19.66 8.82 26.12
N ALA A 478 20.02 9.63 25.14
CA ALA A 478 19.22 10.74 24.62
C ALA A 478 18.54 10.45 23.24
N ALA A 479 18.79 9.27 22.67
CA ALA A 479 18.32 8.95 21.31
C ALA A 479 16.80 9.06 21.15
N PHE A 480 16.03 8.73 22.18
CA PHE A 480 14.57 8.82 22.21
C PHE A 480 14.05 9.96 23.12
N ALA A 481 14.88 10.92 23.49
CA ALA A 481 14.49 12.02 24.40
C ALA A 481 13.27 12.79 23.88
N MET A 482 13.18 13.05 22.57
CA MET A 482 12.03 13.73 21.94
C MET A 482 10.75 12.91 22.08
N HIS A 483 10.81 11.61 21.82
CA HIS A 483 9.65 10.70 21.95
C HIS A 483 9.19 10.58 23.40
N ASP A 484 10.11 10.38 24.33
CA ASP A 484 9.81 10.29 25.76
C ASP A 484 9.21 11.59 26.29
N THR A 485 9.77 12.74 25.88
CA THR A 485 9.20 14.05 26.24
C THR A 485 7.79 14.22 25.70
N PHE A 486 7.53 13.82 24.45
CA PHE A 486 6.17 13.85 23.88
C PHE A 486 5.20 12.98 24.68
N LEU A 487 5.59 11.76 25.03
CA LEU A 487 4.74 10.85 25.80
C LEU A 487 4.43 11.38 27.20
N ARG A 488 5.38 12.08 27.83
CA ARG A 488 5.22 12.65 29.20
C ARG A 488 4.57 14.03 29.21
N LYS A 489 4.97 14.91 28.27
CA LYS A 489 4.62 16.36 28.31
C LYS A 489 3.69 16.78 27.13
N GLY A 490 3.49 15.92 26.13
CA GLY A 490 2.62 16.17 24.97
C GLY A 490 3.23 17.03 23.86
N ASP A 491 4.48 17.45 23.98
CA ASP A 491 5.16 18.31 23.00
C ASP A 491 6.68 18.04 22.98
N MET A 492 7.22 17.66 21.82
CA MET A 492 8.65 17.38 21.63
C MET A 492 9.52 18.64 21.77
N ARG A 493 8.98 19.86 21.58
CA ARG A 493 9.70 21.12 21.77
C ARG A 493 10.15 21.34 23.22
N LEU A 494 9.53 20.66 24.16
CA LEU A 494 9.85 20.73 25.59
C LEU A 494 10.99 19.79 26.00
N THR A 495 11.68 19.17 25.03
CA THR A 495 12.80 18.26 25.30
C THR A 495 14.00 19.04 25.85
N ASP A 496 14.44 18.65 27.04
CA ASP A 496 15.74 19.07 27.62
C ASP A 496 16.71 17.88 27.55
N LEU A 497 17.68 17.95 26.65
CA LEU A 497 18.67 16.88 26.47
C LEU A 497 19.52 16.66 27.72
N ALA A 498 19.71 17.69 28.59
CA ALA A 498 20.47 17.55 29.81
C ALA A 498 19.83 16.55 30.81
N GLU A 499 18.53 16.34 30.74
CA GLU A 499 17.83 15.31 31.55
C GLU A 499 18.31 13.88 31.19
N TYR A 500 18.84 13.66 29.96
CA TYR A 500 19.17 12.34 29.41
C TYR A 500 20.67 12.10 29.25
N VAL A 501 21.47 13.17 29.23
CA VAL A 501 22.95 13.07 29.08
C VAL A 501 23.60 13.15 30.46
N LYS A 502 24.11 12.05 30.93
CA LYS A 502 24.88 11.96 32.19
C LYS A 502 26.38 11.98 31.93
#